data_aa1d86e80cb9f065834e1100200f3099
#
_entry.id   aa1d86e80cb9f065834e1100200f3099
#
_cell.length_a   1.000
_cell.length_b   1.000
_cell.length_c   1.000
_cell.angle_alpha   90.00
_cell.angle_beta   90.00
_cell.angle_gamma   90.00
#
_symmetry.space_group_name_H-M   'P 1'
#
loop_
_entity.id
_entity.type
_entity.pdbx_description
1 polymer ?
#
loop_
_entity_poly.entity_id
_entity_poly.type
_entity_poly.pdbx_seq_one_letter_code
_entity_poly.pdbx_strand_id
1 'polypeptide(L)'
;MAEMRNVVLARVDDRLIHGQVATRWTKETNVQRIIVVSDEVAADTVRKTLLTQVAPPGVTAHVVDVAKMIRVYNNPKYAGERVMLLFTNPTDVERIVEGGVKITSVNIGGMAFRQGKTQVNNAISVDAKDIEAFNKLNARGIELEARKVSTDQKLKMMDLIGKVGK
;
A
#
# COMPACT_ATOMS: atom_id res chain seq x y z
N MET A 1 -0.86 -22.34 -16.15
CA MET A 1 -1.32 -21.39 -15.11
C MET A 1 -1.41 -20.00 -15.69
N ALA A 2 -2.51 -19.32 -15.43
CA ALA A 2 -2.61 -17.93 -15.82
C ALA A 2 -1.61 -17.11 -15.00
N GLU A 3 -0.85 -16.25 -15.66
CA GLU A 3 0.01 -15.31 -14.95
C GLU A 3 -0.88 -14.27 -14.27
N MET A 4 -0.45 -13.83 -13.11
CA MET A 4 -1.13 -12.80 -12.34
C MET A 4 -0.47 -11.46 -12.57
N ARG A 5 -1.14 -10.37 -12.19
CA ARG A 5 -0.51 -9.06 -12.17
C ARG A 5 0.76 -9.11 -11.31
N ASN A 6 1.76 -8.34 -11.71
CA ASN A 6 3.00 -8.24 -10.98
C ASN A 6 2.95 -7.02 -10.04
N VAL A 7 2.77 -7.27 -8.75
CA VAL A 7 2.78 -6.21 -7.74
C VAL A 7 4.24 -5.85 -7.47
N VAL A 8 4.71 -4.77 -8.09
CA VAL A 8 6.12 -4.33 -7.95
C VAL A 8 6.34 -3.47 -6.72
N LEU A 9 5.29 -2.85 -6.19
CA LEU A 9 5.33 -2.10 -4.94
C LEU A 9 3.98 -2.13 -4.27
N ALA A 10 3.94 -2.50 -2.99
CA ALA A 10 2.79 -2.35 -2.12
C ALA A 10 3.17 -1.32 -1.07
N ARG A 11 2.44 -0.19 -1.01
CA ARG A 11 2.79 0.92 -0.13
C ARG A 11 1.61 1.36 0.72
N VAL A 12 1.84 1.49 2.02
CA VAL A 12 0.89 2.08 2.96
C VAL A 12 1.26 3.56 3.14
N ASP A 13 0.39 4.44 2.68
CA ASP A 13 0.57 5.88 2.83
C ASP A 13 -0.81 6.51 2.73
N ASP A 14 -1.32 7.05 3.84
CA ASP A 14 -2.69 7.55 3.89
C ASP A 14 -2.93 8.82 3.07
N ARG A 15 -1.87 9.41 2.51
CA ARG A 15 -1.98 10.49 1.54
C ARG A 15 -2.26 9.97 0.13
N LEU A 16 -2.01 8.68 -0.11
CA LEU A 16 -2.23 7.96 -1.37
C LEU A 16 -1.39 8.54 -2.52
N ILE A 17 -2.00 8.89 -3.67
CA ILE A 17 -1.26 9.43 -4.79
C ILE A 17 -0.95 10.91 -4.52
N HIS A 18 0.31 11.21 -4.26
CA HIS A 18 0.78 12.57 -4.01
C HIS A 18 2.20 12.71 -4.54
N GLY A 19 2.79 13.90 -4.42
CA GLY A 19 4.06 14.28 -5.03
C GLY A 19 5.09 13.17 -5.21
N GLN A 20 5.62 12.60 -4.11
CA GLN A 20 6.68 11.59 -4.20
C GLN A 20 6.22 10.28 -4.83
N VAL A 21 4.98 9.85 -4.54
CA VAL A 21 4.43 8.64 -5.15
C VAL A 21 4.28 8.85 -6.66
N ALA A 22 3.70 9.99 -7.05
CA ALA A 22 3.43 10.26 -8.45
C ALA A 22 4.70 10.49 -9.28
N THR A 23 5.75 11.08 -8.69
CA THR A 23 6.94 11.46 -9.45
C THR A 23 8.10 10.50 -9.31
N ARG A 24 8.37 10.02 -8.11
CA ARG A 24 9.56 9.22 -7.84
C ARG A 24 9.29 7.71 -7.81
N TRP A 25 8.35 7.28 -6.98
CA TRP A 25 8.10 5.85 -6.83
C TRP A 25 7.60 5.19 -8.12
N THR A 26 6.73 5.86 -8.88
CA THR A 26 6.22 5.32 -10.15
C THR A 26 7.33 5.21 -11.18
N LYS A 27 8.22 6.20 -11.23
CA LYS A 27 9.32 6.22 -12.19
C LYS A 27 10.34 5.11 -11.90
N GLU A 28 10.73 4.98 -10.63
CA GLU A 28 11.74 4.01 -10.22
C GLU A 28 11.24 2.57 -10.31
N THR A 29 9.96 2.34 -10.07
CA THR A 29 9.37 1.00 -10.13
C THR A 29 8.87 0.65 -11.53
N ASN A 30 8.83 1.63 -12.43
CA ASN A 30 8.39 1.44 -13.81
C ASN A 30 7.02 0.75 -13.90
N VAL A 31 6.06 1.22 -13.11
CA VAL A 31 4.72 0.64 -13.12
C VAL A 31 3.87 1.22 -14.25
N GLN A 32 2.94 0.41 -14.72
CA GLN A 32 2.00 0.79 -15.77
C GLN A 32 0.68 1.29 -15.18
N ARG A 33 0.39 0.91 -13.93
CA ARG A 33 -0.88 1.21 -13.28
C ARG A 33 -0.69 1.37 -11.77
N ILE A 34 -1.41 2.33 -11.21
CA ILE A 34 -1.53 2.50 -9.77
C ILE A 34 -2.94 2.08 -9.38
N ILE A 35 -3.07 1.20 -8.38
CA ILE A 35 -4.37 0.80 -7.86
C ILE A 35 -4.42 1.16 -6.38
N VAL A 36 -5.34 2.07 -6.04
CA VAL A 36 -5.64 2.41 -4.65
C VAL A 36 -6.65 1.38 -4.15
N VAL A 37 -6.30 0.68 -3.08
CA VAL A 37 -7.15 -0.39 -2.52
C VAL A 37 -7.70 0.09 -1.18
N SER A 38 -8.98 0.46 -1.16
CA SER A 38 -9.63 0.96 0.05
C SER A 38 -11.14 0.95 -0.14
N ASP A 39 -11.84 0.27 0.75
CA ASP A 39 -13.31 0.27 0.73
C ASP A 39 -13.86 1.68 0.92
N GLU A 40 -13.28 2.43 1.86
CA GLU A 40 -13.72 3.79 2.18
C GLU A 40 -13.52 4.74 1.00
N VAL A 41 -12.34 4.74 0.39
CA VAL A 41 -12.04 5.62 -0.74
C VAL A 41 -12.85 5.22 -1.97
N ALA A 42 -13.03 3.92 -2.20
CA ALA A 42 -13.82 3.42 -3.33
C ALA A 42 -15.29 3.86 -3.23
N ALA A 43 -15.80 4.04 -2.01
CA ALA A 43 -17.16 4.51 -1.77
C ALA A 43 -17.29 6.04 -1.82
N ASP A 44 -16.17 6.78 -1.81
CA ASP A 44 -16.14 8.24 -1.85
C ASP A 44 -15.93 8.70 -3.30
N THR A 45 -17.02 9.03 -3.97
CA THR A 45 -17.01 9.38 -5.40
C THR A 45 -16.09 10.56 -5.70
N VAL A 46 -16.09 11.59 -4.87
CA VAL A 46 -15.27 12.79 -5.08
C VAL A 46 -13.78 12.45 -4.95
N ARG A 47 -13.40 11.78 -3.87
CA ARG A 47 -12.01 11.41 -3.62
C ARG A 47 -11.49 10.44 -4.68
N LYS A 48 -12.32 9.47 -5.06
CA LYS A 48 -12.00 8.51 -6.12
C LYS A 48 -11.71 9.22 -7.45
N THR A 49 -12.57 10.17 -7.84
CA THR A 49 -12.40 10.93 -9.07
C THR A 49 -11.10 11.75 -9.05
N LEU A 50 -10.84 12.44 -7.94
CA LEU A 50 -9.62 13.25 -7.80
C LEU A 50 -8.35 12.39 -7.91
N LEU A 51 -8.34 11.23 -7.27
CA LEU A 51 -7.19 10.33 -7.30
C LEU A 51 -6.91 9.78 -8.69
N THR A 52 -7.95 9.46 -9.46
CA THR A 52 -7.76 8.94 -10.82
C THR A 52 -7.19 9.99 -11.78
N GLN A 53 -7.28 11.27 -11.43
CA GLN A 53 -6.79 12.38 -12.26
C GLN A 53 -5.36 12.81 -11.98
N VAL A 54 -4.76 12.33 -10.87
CA VAL A 54 -3.42 12.79 -10.46
C VAL A 54 -2.30 11.82 -10.85
N ALA A 55 -2.61 10.78 -11.60
CA ALA A 55 -1.59 9.85 -12.08
C ALA A 55 -0.61 10.56 -13.02
N PRO A 56 0.69 10.22 -12.94
CA PRO A 56 1.67 10.81 -13.84
C PRO A 56 1.45 10.35 -15.29
N PRO A 57 2.01 11.08 -16.27
CA PRO A 57 1.88 10.70 -17.69
C PRO A 57 2.31 9.23 -17.92
N GLY A 58 1.52 8.51 -18.68
CA GLY A 58 1.81 7.12 -19.02
C GLY A 58 1.40 6.10 -17.97
N VAL A 59 0.86 6.55 -16.85
CA VAL A 59 0.40 5.67 -15.76
C VAL A 59 -1.10 5.86 -15.57
N THR A 60 -1.84 4.76 -15.51
CA THR A 60 -3.28 4.79 -15.25
C THR A 60 -3.54 4.56 -13.77
N ALA A 61 -4.42 5.36 -13.15
CA ALA A 61 -4.78 5.20 -11.74
C ALA A 61 -6.22 4.73 -11.60
N HIS A 62 -6.44 3.82 -10.67
CA HIS A 62 -7.76 3.28 -10.33
C HIS A 62 -7.93 3.23 -8.83
N VAL A 63 -9.18 3.29 -8.37
CA VAL A 63 -9.54 3.08 -6.97
C VAL A 63 -10.53 1.93 -6.92
N VAL A 64 -10.21 0.91 -6.12
CA VAL A 64 -11.06 -0.28 -5.99
C VAL A 64 -11.22 -0.64 -4.51
N ASP A 65 -12.30 -1.33 -4.18
CA ASP A 65 -12.42 -1.92 -2.85
C ASP A 65 -11.57 -3.20 -2.74
N VAL A 66 -11.43 -3.71 -1.52
CA VAL A 66 -10.60 -4.89 -1.26
C VAL A 66 -11.10 -6.10 -2.05
N ALA A 67 -12.40 -6.35 -2.05
CA ALA A 67 -12.98 -7.50 -2.75
C ALA A 67 -12.70 -7.44 -4.26
N LYS A 68 -12.84 -6.25 -4.84
CA LYS A 68 -12.55 -6.07 -6.28
C LYS A 68 -11.07 -6.28 -6.58
N MET A 69 -10.16 -5.81 -5.71
CA MET A 69 -8.72 -6.03 -5.92
C MET A 69 -8.39 -7.51 -5.98
N ILE A 70 -8.96 -8.30 -5.09
CA ILE A 70 -8.75 -9.75 -5.07
C ILE A 70 -9.21 -10.38 -6.39
N ARG A 71 -10.38 -9.95 -6.90
CA ARG A 71 -10.89 -10.46 -8.16
C ARG A 71 -10.02 -10.07 -9.36
N VAL A 72 -9.64 -8.78 -9.46
CA VAL A 72 -8.91 -8.29 -10.64
C VAL A 72 -7.45 -8.72 -10.65
N TYR A 73 -6.90 -9.09 -9.50
CA TYR A 73 -5.54 -9.61 -9.42
C TYR A 73 -5.40 -10.88 -10.27
N ASN A 74 -6.42 -11.71 -10.29
CA ASN A 74 -6.42 -12.99 -10.98
C ASN A 74 -6.96 -12.91 -12.41
N ASN A 75 -7.31 -11.70 -12.90
CA ASN A 75 -7.88 -11.53 -14.24
C ASN A 75 -6.78 -11.75 -15.31
N PRO A 76 -6.89 -12.78 -16.16
CA PRO A 76 -5.85 -13.09 -17.15
C PRO A 76 -5.64 -11.99 -18.20
N LYS A 77 -6.61 -11.10 -18.39
CA LYS A 77 -6.49 -9.96 -19.30
C LYS A 77 -5.29 -9.07 -18.95
N TYR A 78 -4.95 -9.00 -17.67
CA TYR A 78 -3.87 -8.12 -17.17
C TYR A 78 -2.68 -8.90 -16.64
N ALA A 79 -2.53 -10.16 -17.04
CA ALA A 79 -1.41 -10.99 -16.60
C ALA A 79 -0.07 -10.32 -16.91
N GLY A 80 0.82 -10.29 -15.94
CA GLY A 80 2.15 -9.70 -16.09
C GLY A 80 2.18 -8.17 -16.01
N GLU A 81 1.04 -7.49 -15.92
CA GLU A 81 1.01 -6.04 -15.80
C GLU A 81 1.69 -5.59 -14.50
N ARG A 82 2.60 -4.63 -14.61
CA ARG A 82 3.34 -4.09 -13.47
C ARG A 82 2.48 -3.06 -12.76
N VAL A 83 2.13 -3.33 -11.50
CA VAL A 83 1.23 -2.46 -10.74
C VAL A 83 1.84 -2.05 -9.40
N MET A 84 1.48 -0.85 -8.98
CA MET A 84 1.73 -0.35 -7.63
C MET A 84 0.40 -0.36 -6.89
N LEU A 85 0.38 -0.95 -5.71
CA LEU A 85 -0.80 -0.92 -4.84
C LEU A 85 -0.60 0.11 -3.74
N LEU A 86 -1.57 0.96 -3.53
CA LEU A 86 -1.57 1.98 -2.47
C LEU A 86 -2.70 1.70 -1.49
N PHE A 87 -2.38 1.80 -0.21
CA PHE A 87 -3.30 1.52 0.89
C PHE A 87 -3.29 2.69 1.88
N THR A 88 -4.39 2.85 2.61
CA THR A 88 -4.46 3.83 3.70
C THR A 88 -4.06 3.23 5.04
N ASN A 89 -3.99 1.90 5.14
CA ASN A 89 -3.69 1.19 6.39
C ASN A 89 -3.17 -0.22 6.11
N PRO A 90 -2.49 -0.86 7.07
CA PRO A 90 -1.96 -2.22 6.87
C PRO A 90 -3.03 -3.31 6.92
N THR A 91 -4.19 -3.04 7.54
CA THR A 91 -5.27 -4.03 7.61
C THR A 91 -5.75 -4.42 6.22
N ASP A 92 -5.86 -3.47 5.30
CA ASP A 92 -6.28 -3.75 3.94
C ASP A 92 -5.23 -4.57 3.17
N VAL A 93 -3.94 -4.35 3.46
CA VAL A 93 -2.88 -5.19 2.90
C VAL A 93 -3.06 -6.64 3.34
N GLU A 94 -3.28 -6.85 4.63
CA GLU A 94 -3.49 -8.19 5.19
C GLU A 94 -4.71 -8.87 4.57
N ARG A 95 -5.78 -8.11 4.37
CA ARG A 95 -7.02 -8.62 3.76
C ARG A 95 -6.80 -9.13 2.34
N ILE A 96 -6.06 -8.41 1.50
CA ILE A 96 -5.82 -8.87 0.13
C ILE A 96 -4.82 -10.03 0.08
N VAL A 97 -3.85 -10.06 0.98
CA VAL A 97 -2.91 -11.18 1.08
C VAL A 97 -3.66 -12.47 1.48
N GLU A 98 -4.55 -12.35 2.45
CA GLU A 98 -5.41 -13.47 2.87
C GLU A 98 -6.31 -13.94 1.72
N GLY A 99 -6.72 -13.02 0.86
CA GLY A 99 -7.53 -13.31 -0.33
C GLY A 99 -6.75 -13.87 -1.51
N GLY A 100 -5.45 -14.05 -1.40
CA GLY A 100 -4.64 -14.71 -2.42
C GLY A 100 -3.75 -13.79 -3.25
N VAL A 101 -3.73 -12.50 -2.98
CA VAL A 101 -2.81 -11.58 -3.68
C VAL A 101 -1.40 -11.76 -3.13
N LYS A 102 -0.45 -12.04 -4.02
CA LYS A 102 0.94 -12.33 -3.62
C LYS A 102 1.71 -11.02 -3.44
N ILE A 103 2.11 -10.77 -2.19
CA ILE A 103 2.92 -9.61 -1.81
C ILE A 103 4.11 -10.13 -1.02
N THR A 104 5.33 -9.71 -1.38
CA THR A 104 6.55 -10.15 -0.69
C THR A 104 7.13 -9.07 0.21
N SER A 105 6.79 -7.81 -0.04
CA SER A 105 7.33 -6.67 0.69
C SER A 105 6.30 -5.54 0.73
N VAL A 106 6.21 -4.84 1.86
CA VAL A 106 5.34 -3.67 2.01
C VAL A 106 6.19 -2.49 2.45
N ASN A 107 6.05 -1.38 1.74
CA ASN A 107 6.67 -0.11 2.08
C ASN A 107 5.66 0.74 2.86
N ILE A 108 6.06 1.26 4.01
CA ILE A 108 5.22 2.15 4.82
C ILE A 108 5.80 3.57 4.69
N GLY A 109 5.10 4.43 3.99
CA GLY A 109 5.55 5.79 3.71
C GLY A 109 4.98 6.83 4.66
N GLY A 110 3.77 6.62 5.15
CA GLY A 110 3.15 7.55 6.08
C GLY A 110 1.84 7.02 6.63
N MET A 111 1.64 7.24 7.92
CA MET A 111 0.40 6.94 8.62
C MET A 111 0.20 8.07 9.63
N ALA A 112 -0.75 8.95 9.36
CA ALA A 112 -0.98 10.16 10.13
C ALA A 112 -1.39 9.86 11.58
N PHE A 113 -0.95 10.72 12.49
CA PHE A 113 -1.39 10.65 13.86
C PHE A 113 -2.88 10.97 13.96
N ARG A 114 -3.60 10.17 14.74
CA ARG A 114 -4.99 10.41 15.11
C ARG A 114 -5.15 10.01 16.57
N GLN A 115 -6.20 10.50 17.22
CA GLN A 115 -6.48 10.13 18.59
C GLN A 115 -6.55 8.61 18.75
N GLY A 116 -5.87 8.08 19.73
CA GLY A 116 -5.78 6.65 19.98
C GLY A 116 -4.58 5.97 19.34
N LYS A 117 -3.80 6.70 18.54
CA LYS A 117 -2.59 6.17 17.92
C LYS A 117 -1.34 6.60 18.66
N THR A 118 -0.28 5.81 18.52
CA THR A 118 1.04 6.10 19.08
C THR A 118 2.01 6.36 17.92
N GLN A 119 2.73 7.46 18.00
CA GLN A 119 3.74 7.82 16.99
C GLN A 119 4.97 6.94 17.18
N VAL A 120 5.42 6.27 16.09
CA VAL A 120 6.60 5.41 16.10
C VAL A 120 7.79 6.05 15.40
N ASN A 121 7.54 7.00 14.50
CA ASN A 121 8.57 7.88 13.92
C ASN A 121 7.91 9.15 13.41
N ASN A 122 8.66 10.03 12.72
CA ASN A 122 8.14 11.34 12.27
C ASN A 122 6.95 11.23 11.30
N ALA A 123 6.80 10.12 10.60
CA ALA A 123 5.80 9.97 9.56
C ALA A 123 4.73 8.93 9.87
N ILE A 124 4.94 8.10 10.91
CA ILE A 124 4.11 6.92 11.14
C ILE A 124 3.59 6.88 12.57
N SER A 125 2.26 6.76 12.69
CA SER A 125 1.58 6.50 13.97
C SER A 125 0.70 5.26 13.81
N VAL A 126 0.60 4.45 14.86
CA VAL A 126 -0.10 3.16 14.81
C VAL A 126 -1.04 3.01 16.01
N ASP A 127 -2.10 2.23 15.82
CA ASP A 127 -2.98 1.77 16.89
C ASP A 127 -2.87 0.24 17.02
N ALA A 128 -3.64 -0.34 17.94
CA ALA A 128 -3.61 -1.78 18.17
C ALA A 128 -3.99 -2.59 16.92
N LYS A 129 -4.94 -2.09 16.14
CA LYS A 129 -5.38 -2.75 14.91
C LYS A 129 -4.28 -2.74 13.85
N ASP A 130 -3.55 -1.62 13.73
CA ASP A 130 -2.42 -1.52 12.82
C ASP A 130 -1.32 -2.50 13.21
N ILE A 131 -0.99 -2.56 14.50
CA ILE A 131 0.04 -3.46 15.03
C ILE A 131 -0.33 -4.92 14.75
N GLU A 132 -1.58 -5.28 14.98
CA GLU A 132 -2.07 -6.63 14.69
C GLU A 132 -1.87 -6.99 13.20
N ALA A 133 -2.22 -6.07 12.30
CA ALA A 133 -2.06 -6.29 10.87
C ALA A 133 -0.58 -6.46 10.49
N PHE A 134 0.30 -5.62 11.02
CA PHE A 134 1.74 -5.76 10.78
C PHE A 134 2.28 -7.09 11.31
N ASN A 135 1.83 -7.51 12.49
CA ASN A 135 2.25 -8.79 13.05
C ASN A 135 1.83 -9.96 12.15
N LYS A 136 0.61 -9.94 11.62
CA LYS A 136 0.13 -10.97 10.72
C LYS A 136 0.92 -11.02 9.42
N LEU A 137 1.24 -9.84 8.85
CA LEU A 137 2.05 -9.76 7.63
C LEU A 137 3.47 -10.27 7.88
N ASN A 138 4.06 -9.88 9.00
CA ASN A 138 5.39 -10.34 9.38
C ASN A 138 5.43 -11.88 9.57
N ALA A 139 4.39 -12.45 10.18
CA ALA A 139 4.28 -13.89 10.39
C ALA A 139 4.20 -14.66 9.06
N ARG A 140 3.74 -14.01 7.99
CA ARG A 140 3.71 -14.60 6.64
C ARG A 140 5.05 -14.50 5.92
N GLY A 141 6.07 -13.89 6.55
CA GLY A 141 7.37 -13.70 5.91
C GLY A 141 7.45 -12.49 4.99
N ILE A 142 6.48 -11.59 5.06
CA ILE A 142 6.46 -10.39 4.24
C ILE A 142 7.36 -9.33 4.86
N GLU A 143 8.28 -8.76 4.06
CA GLU A 143 9.14 -7.67 4.51
C GLU A 143 8.32 -6.41 4.74
N LEU A 144 8.52 -5.77 5.89
CA LEU A 144 7.83 -4.51 6.23
C LEU A 144 8.90 -3.45 6.45
N GLU A 145 8.97 -2.48 5.54
CA GLU A 145 9.96 -1.40 5.58
C GLU A 145 9.31 -0.04 5.76
N ALA A 146 9.85 0.77 6.66
CA ALA A 146 9.43 2.16 6.83
C ALA A 146 10.40 3.04 6.05
N ARG A 147 9.90 3.72 5.01
CA ARG A 147 10.72 4.57 4.15
C ARG A 147 9.80 5.51 3.38
N LYS A 148 9.99 6.81 3.58
CA LYS A 148 9.13 7.81 2.97
C LYS A 148 9.42 7.96 1.48
N VAL A 149 10.69 8.08 1.12
CA VAL A 149 11.14 8.18 -0.28
C VAL A 149 12.22 7.12 -0.54
N SER A 150 12.43 6.79 -1.80
CA SER A 150 13.33 5.70 -2.20
C SER A 150 14.78 5.90 -1.78
N THR A 151 15.22 7.15 -1.61
CA THR A 151 16.58 7.47 -1.19
C THR A 151 16.78 7.48 0.32
N ASP A 152 15.70 7.36 1.11
CA ASP A 152 15.79 7.29 2.57
C ASP A 152 16.36 5.94 3.00
N GLN A 153 16.91 5.92 4.22
CA GLN A 153 17.32 4.67 4.84
C GLN A 153 16.12 3.78 5.10
N LYS A 154 16.24 2.52 4.73
CA LYS A 154 15.24 1.50 4.97
C LYS A 154 15.23 1.11 6.45
N LEU A 155 14.12 1.35 7.14
CA LEU A 155 13.97 0.96 8.55
C LEU A 155 13.01 -0.24 8.62
N LYS A 156 13.27 -1.16 9.53
CA LYS A 156 12.36 -2.29 9.74
C LYS A 156 11.15 -1.82 10.54
N MET A 157 9.97 -1.95 9.96
CA MET A 157 8.73 -1.53 10.63
C MET A 157 8.54 -2.25 11.96
N MET A 158 8.90 -3.54 12.04
CA MET A 158 8.75 -4.31 13.26
C MET A 158 9.64 -3.79 14.39
N ASP A 159 10.80 -3.23 14.08
CA ASP A 159 11.65 -2.59 15.09
C ASP A 159 11.01 -1.33 15.66
N LEU A 160 10.34 -0.55 14.81
CA LEU A 160 9.62 0.66 15.24
C LEU A 160 8.46 0.29 16.15
N ILE A 161 7.70 -0.73 15.79
CA ILE A 161 6.57 -1.22 16.59
C ILE A 161 7.04 -1.75 17.94
N GLY A 162 8.16 -2.45 17.96
CA GLY A 162 8.72 -3.04 19.18
C GLY A 162 9.07 -2.01 20.25
N LYS A 163 9.33 -0.77 19.86
CA LYS A 163 9.65 0.32 20.79
C LYS A 163 8.43 0.82 21.56
N VAL A 164 7.23 0.64 21.01
CA VAL A 164 5.99 1.15 21.60
C VAL A 164 5.06 0.07 22.13
N GLY A 165 5.31 -1.18 21.80
CA GLY A 165 4.50 -2.32 22.19
C GLY A 165 4.87 -2.94 23.53
N LYS A 166 5.66 -2.24 24.32
CA LYS A 166 6.11 -2.72 25.62
C LYS A 166 5.32 -2.09 26.76
#